data_adddc05de71f5504a3e3f5888f3e4d6c
#
_entry.id   adddc05de71f5504a3e3f5888f3e4d6c
#
_cell.length_a   1.000
_cell.length_b   1.000
_cell.length_c   1.000
_cell.angle_alpha   90.00
_cell.angle_beta   90.00
_cell.angle_gamma   90.00
#
_symmetry.space_group_name_H-M   'P 1'
#
loop_
_entity.id
_entity.type
_entity.pdbx_description
1 polymer ?
#
loop_
_entity_poly.entity_id
_entity_poly.type
_entity_poly.pdbx_seq_one_letter_code
_entity_poly.pdbx_strand_id
1 'polypeptide(L)'
;MSLPPHFLDELRHRTPLAPLVARRVRLERAGRDQKGCCPFHNEKSPSFYVYDDHYHCFGCGAHGDAISFVMQSEGASFIEAVERLAAEAGLDVPKPSPAAAEAAKREAELADVLEAAAAEYRRRLALPEGEAARAYLAARGLDAPTIARFGLGWSGEGRGSLRAALARQGIAESRLVEAGLMKQGERGAVDYFYGRVMFPIRDRAGRMVSFGGRLLGDGQPKYLNGPETALFSKRRTLYGIDTARPAIRAGAALIVVEGYMDVIALAAAGFEGAVAPLGTALTESHLEELWRLSPRPILCLDGDAAGRRAALRAIELALKQLTPDRGLAVLTLPGADDPDSFIRREGAAAFAARLAAVPSLADTLYLLLAESADQATPEGRAALRHRLEEVARTIEDKALAGEYRGALLDRFFAARRGRQAAGRAPGRAPDRASGRPPAGAPPRPLGLPRPSIDPSVARLRRARMLTGLLIAHPDLLPALEEAFGLLALPDDCARLRAAMSVWLATAEALDSALLLNHLAQSGLREAAELALSVLPRRGRGKETAGEALESLWYGIYGLMNLDWLRQQCEEQRIRFEQDPTPENNNRLRALVEARYRAERGEADLEAPT
;
A
#
# COMPACT_ATOMS: atom_id res chain seq x y z
N MET A 1 26.87 -12.82 7.44
CA MET A 1 27.43 -13.64 6.34
C MET A 1 26.41 -13.70 5.23
N SER A 2 26.77 -13.33 4.01
CA SER A 2 25.93 -13.51 2.83
C SER A 2 26.40 -14.79 2.13
N LEU A 3 25.57 -15.82 2.15
CA LEU A 3 25.84 -17.05 1.40
C LEU A 3 25.54 -16.83 -0.08
N PRO A 4 26.28 -17.46 -1.00
CA PRO A 4 26.03 -17.33 -2.43
C PRO A 4 24.63 -17.79 -2.81
N PRO A 5 23.89 -17.04 -3.66
CA PRO A 5 22.52 -17.41 -4.05
C PRO A 5 22.42 -18.82 -4.63
N HIS A 6 23.34 -19.21 -5.51
CA HIS A 6 23.37 -20.54 -6.11
C HIS A 6 23.50 -21.68 -5.09
N PHE A 7 24.21 -21.46 -3.97
CA PHE A 7 24.29 -22.43 -2.89
C PHE A 7 22.95 -22.59 -2.17
N LEU A 8 22.25 -21.48 -1.92
CA LEU A 8 20.93 -21.52 -1.29
C LEU A 8 19.89 -22.20 -2.20
N ASP A 9 19.99 -21.99 -3.51
CA ASP A 9 19.11 -22.64 -4.48
C ASP A 9 19.38 -24.13 -4.57
N GLU A 10 20.65 -24.56 -4.57
CA GLU A 10 21.06 -25.97 -4.52
C GLU A 10 20.58 -26.62 -3.21
N LEU A 11 20.71 -25.92 -2.08
CA LEU A 11 20.26 -26.41 -0.78
C LEU A 11 18.74 -26.62 -0.77
N ARG A 12 17.96 -25.68 -1.30
CA ARG A 12 16.51 -25.82 -1.44
C ARG A 12 16.13 -27.01 -2.32
N HIS A 13 16.82 -27.15 -3.44
CA HIS A 13 16.58 -28.25 -4.38
C HIS A 13 16.86 -29.62 -3.75
N ARG A 14 17.89 -29.74 -2.92
CA ARG A 14 18.27 -31.00 -2.23
C ARG A 14 17.52 -31.24 -0.92
N THR A 15 16.70 -30.28 -0.47
CA THR A 15 15.92 -30.40 0.76
C THR A 15 14.42 -30.34 0.44
N PRO A 16 13.82 -31.48 0.04
CA PRO A 16 12.38 -31.53 -0.25
C PRO A 16 11.56 -31.14 0.98
N LEU A 17 10.65 -30.18 0.82
CA LEU A 17 9.94 -29.56 1.93
C LEU A 17 8.98 -30.52 2.62
N ALA A 18 8.22 -31.31 1.86
CA ALA A 18 7.20 -32.21 2.42
C ALA A 18 7.77 -33.26 3.39
N PRO A 19 8.87 -34.00 3.08
CA PRO A 19 9.53 -34.90 4.04
C PRO A 19 10.09 -34.19 5.28
N LEU A 20 10.57 -32.95 5.12
CA LEU A 20 11.07 -32.15 6.24
C LEU A 20 9.94 -31.77 7.20
N VAL A 21 8.82 -31.28 6.66
CA VAL A 21 7.64 -30.91 7.43
C VAL A 21 6.98 -32.14 8.07
N ALA A 22 6.94 -33.26 7.38
CA ALA A 22 6.33 -34.51 7.87
C ALA A 22 6.97 -35.05 9.16
N ARG A 23 8.19 -34.63 9.49
CA ARG A 23 8.85 -34.96 10.77
C ARG A 23 8.14 -34.35 12.00
N ARG A 24 7.36 -33.27 11.79
CA ARG A 24 6.69 -32.53 12.88
C ARG A 24 5.17 -32.40 12.69
N VAL A 25 4.70 -32.49 11.47
CA VAL A 25 3.29 -32.29 11.11
C VAL A 25 2.78 -33.54 10.42
N ARG A 26 1.67 -34.08 10.88
CA ARG A 26 0.97 -35.16 10.18
C ARG A 26 0.35 -34.58 8.92
N LEU A 27 0.93 -34.94 7.78
CA LEU A 27 0.46 -34.47 6.47
C LEU A 27 -0.51 -35.47 5.85
N GLU A 28 -1.56 -34.94 5.24
CA GLU A 28 -2.57 -35.67 4.46
C GLU A 28 -2.57 -35.14 3.02
N ARG A 29 -2.88 -36.02 2.06
CA ARG A 29 -2.89 -35.65 0.65
C ARG A 29 -4.06 -34.71 0.34
N ALA A 30 -3.79 -33.58 -0.35
CA ALA A 30 -4.78 -32.60 -0.78
C ALA A 30 -4.57 -32.28 -2.27
N GLY A 31 -5.03 -33.19 -3.14
CA GLY A 31 -4.78 -33.10 -4.58
C GLY A 31 -3.31 -33.42 -4.93
N ARG A 32 -2.60 -32.49 -5.51
CA ARG A 32 -1.14 -32.57 -5.78
C ARG A 32 -0.29 -32.23 -4.56
N ASP A 33 -0.85 -31.46 -3.63
CA ASP A 33 -0.18 -30.92 -2.46
C ASP A 33 -0.46 -31.74 -1.21
N GLN A 34 0.11 -31.32 -0.08
CA GLN A 34 -0.14 -31.94 1.21
C GLN A 34 -0.65 -30.89 2.19
N LYS A 35 -1.46 -31.29 3.17
CA LYS A 35 -1.97 -30.40 4.21
C LYS A 35 -1.92 -31.05 5.58
N GLY A 36 -1.86 -30.24 6.63
CA GLY A 36 -1.88 -30.69 8.01
C GLY A 36 -2.27 -29.55 8.96
N CYS A 37 -2.27 -29.83 10.26
CA CYS A 37 -2.42 -28.78 11.26
C CYS A 37 -1.12 -27.99 11.38
N CYS A 38 -1.24 -26.67 11.47
CA CYS A 38 -0.11 -25.76 11.51
C CYS A 38 0.75 -25.96 12.77
N PRO A 39 2.10 -26.06 12.63
CA PRO A 39 2.97 -26.16 13.80
C PRO A 39 3.24 -24.81 14.51
N PHE A 40 2.78 -23.70 13.92
CA PHE A 40 3.06 -22.33 14.37
C PHE A 40 1.89 -21.67 15.13
N HIS A 41 0.68 -22.24 15.04
CA HIS A 41 -0.48 -21.80 15.82
C HIS A 41 -1.37 -23.01 16.16
N ASN A 42 -2.21 -22.87 17.15
CA ASN A 42 -3.06 -23.95 17.61
C ASN A 42 -4.36 -24.00 16.80
N GLU A 43 -4.61 -25.10 16.09
CA GLU A 43 -5.81 -25.31 15.28
C GLU A 43 -6.31 -26.75 15.36
N LYS A 44 -7.62 -26.95 15.09
CA LYS A 44 -8.26 -28.29 15.09
C LYS A 44 -8.52 -28.82 13.67
N SER A 45 -8.54 -27.95 12.69
CA SER A 45 -8.77 -28.28 11.27
C SER A 45 -7.55 -27.90 10.43
N PRO A 46 -7.06 -28.78 9.53
CA PRO A 46 -5.87 -28.52 8.74
C PRO A 46 -6.01 -27.28 7.85
N SER A 47 -5.16 -26.25 8.10
CA SER A 47 -5.05 -25.04 7.29
C SER A 47 -3.64 -24.80 6.75
N PHE A 48 -2.68 -25.67 7.09
CA PHE A 48 -1.28 -25.60 6.68
C PHE A 48 -1.06 -26.45 5.44
N TYR A 49 -0.75 -25.81 4.32
CA TYR A 49 -0.50 -26.45 3.03
C TYR A 49 1.00 -26.47 2.74
N VAL A 50 1.46 -27.60 2.19
CA VAL A 50 2.85 -27.82 1.77
C VAL A 50 2.84 -28.12 0.28
N TYR A 51 3.51 -27.25 -0.47
CA TYR A 51 3.74 -27.32 -1.90
C TYR A 51 5.15 -27.88 -2.17
N ASP A 52 5.55 -27.99 -3.41
CA ASP A 52 6.85 -28.57 -3.76
C ASP A 52 8.03 -27.71 -3.22
N ASP A 53 7.91 -26.39 -3.26
CA ASP A 53 8.97 -25.43 -2.94
C ASP A 53 8.67 -24.52 -1.73
N HIS A 54 7.41 -24.44 -1.29
CA HIS A 54 7.01 -23.57 -0.17
C HIS A 54 5.86 -24.16 0.64
N TYR A 55 5.63 -23.61 1.83
CA TYR A 55 4.43 -23.85 2.63
C TYR A 55 3.66 -22.55 2.85
N HIS A 56 2.36 -22.68 3.07
CA HIS A 56 1.49 -21.58 3.46
C HIS A 56 0.40 -22.05 4.42
N CYS A 57 0.23 -21.34 5.51
CA CYS A 57 -0.86 -21.55 6.47
C CYS A 57 -1.97 -20.51 6.26
N PHE A 58 -3.15 -20.95 5.85
CA PHE A 58 -4.30 -20.05 5.67
C PHE A 58 -4.95 -19.60 6.99
N GLY A 59 -4.54 -20.19 8.12
CA GLY A 59 -5.04 -19.81 9.45
C GLY A 59 -4.25 -18.65 10.06
N CYS A 60 -2.90 -18.71 10.06
CA CYS A 60 -2.05 -17.70 10.69
C CYS A 60 -1.16 -16.93 9.71
N GLY A 61 -1.22 -17.22 8.40
CA GLY A 61 -0.40 -16.57 7.38
C GLY A 61 1.08 -16.99 7.37
N ALA A 62 1.51 -17.95 8.18
CA ALA A 62 2.89 -18.44 8.16
C ALA A 62 3.21 -19.07 6.81
N HIS A 63 4.30 -18.65 6.18
CA HIS A 63 4.73 -19.14 4.88
C HIS A 63 6.25 -19.13 4.76
N GLY A 64 6.79 -19.88 3.82
CA GLY A 64 8.23 -19.92 3.56
C GLY A 64 8.69 -21.21 2.91
N ASP A 65 10.01 -21.32 2.72
CA ASP A 65 10.72 -22.47 2.18
C ASP A 65 11.25 -23.42 3.29
N ALA A 66 12.02 -24.42 2.94
CA ALA A 66 12.63 -25.37 3.88
C ALA A 66 13.48 -24.68 4.96
N ILE A 67 14.25 -23.66 4.57
CA ILE A 67 15.09 -22.90 5.51
C ILE A 67 14.22 -22.13 6.50
N SER A 68 13.21 -21.44 5.99
CA SER A 68 12.23 -20.70 6.79
C SER A 68 11.48 -21.62 7.76
N PHE A 69 11.12 -22.83 7.33
CA PHE A 69 10.46 -23.82 8.17
C PHE A 69 11.33 -24.22 9.37
N VAL A 70 12.60 -24.54 9.15
CA VAL A 70 13.55 -24.90 10.24
C VAL A 70 13.72 -23.72 11.18
N MET A 71 13.94 -22.50 10.64
CA MET A 71 14.05 -21.29 11.46
C MET A 71 12.86 -21.07 12.38
N GLN A 72 11.64 -21.20 11.85
CA GLN A 72 10.41 -20.92 12.60
C GLN A 72 10.04 -22.06 13.56
N SER A 73 10.21 -23.31 13.13
CA SER A 73 9.80 -24.49 13.92
C SER A 73 10.77 -24.85 15.04
N GLU A 74 12.02 -24.40 14.95
CA GLU A 74 13.09 -24.75 15.91
C GLU A 74 13.69 -23.54 16.62
N GLY A 75 13.28 -22.32 16.21
CA GLY A 75 13.88 -21.09 16.72
C GLY A 75 15.34 -20.88 16.26
N ALA A 76 15.77 -21.61 15.24
CA ALA A 76 17.14 -21.54 14.72
C ALA A 76 17.40 -20.22 13.99
N SER A 77 18.62 -19.70 14.06
CA SER A 77 19.06 -18.62 13.19
C SER A 77 19.16 -19.11 11.73
N PHE A 78 19.21 -18.16 10.78
CA PHE A 78 19.37 -18.50 9.36
C PHE A 78 20.61 -19.37 9.09
N ILE A 79 21.73 -19.05 9.73
CA ILE A 79 22.99 -19.79 9.55
C ILE A 79 22.85 -21.21 10.12
N GLU A 80 22.33 -21.36 11.34
CA GLU A 80 22.12 -22.67 11.96
C GLU A 80 21.17 -23.55 11.13
N ALA A 81 20.08 -22.96 10.60
CA ALA A 81 19.15 -23.66 9.73
C ALA A 81 19.83 -24.12 8.44
N VAL A 82 20.63 -23.26 7.81
CA VAL A 82 21.39 -23.59 6.60
C VAL A 82 22.45 -24.65 6.87
N GLU A 83 23.25 -24.54 7.94
CA GLU A 83 24.28 -25.52 8.32
C GLU A 83 23.66 -26.90 8.56
N ARG A 84 22.52 -26.95 9.26
CA ARG A 84 21.82 -28.20 9.51
C ARG A 84 21.28 -28.83 8.22
N LEU A 85 20.56 -28.06 7.40
CA LEU A 85 20.01 -28.58 6.15
C LEU A 85 21.11 -28.97 5.16
N ALA A 86 22.23 -28.22 5.13
CA ALA A 86 23.41 -28.55 4.32
C ALA A 86 24.05 -29.88 4.75
N ALA A 87 24.19 -30.08 6.06
CA ALA A 87 24.71 -31.35 6.60
C ALA A 87 23.80 -32.53 6.22
N GLU A 88 22.45 -32.35 6.32
CA GLU A 88 21.48 -33.38 5.90
C GLU A 88 21.49 -33.62 4.38
N ALA A 89 21.73 -32.58 3.57
CA ALA A 89 21.78 -32.64 2.11
C ALA A 89 23.14 -33.07 1.56
N GLY A 90 24.15 -33.29 2.42
CA GLY A 90 25.52 -33.61 2.02
C GLY A 90 26.21 -32.47 1.28
N LEU A 91 25.89 -31.21 1.64
CA LEU A 91 26.50 -30.02 1.07
C LEU A 91 27.46 -29.37 2.07
N ASP A 92 28.63 -28.99 1.61
CA ASP A 92 29.54 -28.16 2.40
C ASP A 92 29.10 -26.71 2.36
N VAL A 93 28.84 -26.11 3.53
CA VAL A 93 28.52 -24.67 3.62
C VAL A 93 29.75 -23.87 3.17
N PRO A 94 29.62 -22.99 2.18
CA PRO A 94 30.71 -22.18 1.71
C PRO A 94 31.29 -21.34 2.85
N LYS A 95 32.56 -21.56 3.17
CA LYS A 95 33.29 -20.72 4.12
C LYS A 95 33.49 -19.35 3.50
N PRO A 96 33.36 -18.26 4.32
CA PRO A 96 33.69 -16.94 3.81
C PRO A 96 35.09 -16.89 3.25
N SER A 97 35.29 -16.19 2.14
CA SER A 97 36.63 -15.98 1.61
C SER A 97 37.53 -15.33 2.67
N PRO A 98 38.84 -15.57 2.68
CA PRO A 98 39.75 -14.91 3.63
C PRO A 98 39.57 -13.38 3.66
N ALA A 99 39.31 -12.74 2.50
CA ALA A 99 39.03 -11.32 2.39
C ALA A 99 37.71 -10.95 3.07
N ALA A 100 36.65 -11.75 2.91
CA ALA A 100 35.36 -11.52 3.57
C ALA A 100 35.45 -11.73 5.10
N ALA A 101 36.23 -12.70 5.56
CA ALA A 101 36.48 -12.94 6.98
C ALA A 101 37.26 -11.76 7.60
N GLU A 102 38.26 -11.24 6.94
CA GLU A 102 39.05 -10.08 7.38
C GLU A 102 38.19 -8.80 7.40
N ALA A 103 37.35 -8.57 6.38
CA ALA A 103 36.40 -7.47 6.35
C ALA A 103 35.42 -7.53 7.53
N ALA A 104 34.85 -8.70 7.81
CA ALA A 104 33.93 -8.89 8.94
C ALA A 104 34.63 -8.66 10.30
N LYS A 105 35.89 -9.09 10.45
CA LYS A 105 36.70 -8.81 11.64
C LYS A 105 36.94 -7.32 11.80
N ARG A 106 37.31 -6.62 10.73
CA ARG A 106 37.52 -5.17 10.71
C ARG A 106 36.25 -4.39 11.07
N GLU A 107 35.10 -4.82 10.53
CA GLU A 107 33.80 -4.25 10.91
C GLU A 107 33.49 -4.44 12.41
N ALA A 108 33.76 -5.60 12.97
CA ALA A 108 33.57 -5.87 14.39
C ALA A 108 34.47 -4.95 15.25
N GLU A 109 35.76 -4.83 14.90
CA GLU A 109 36.69 -3.93 15.59
C GLU A 109 36.23 -2.46 15.52
N LEU A 110 35.69 -2.00 14.39
CA LEU A 110 35.15 -0.63 14.26
C LEU A 110 33.88 -0.43 15.09
N ALA A 111 33.02 -1.45 15.19
CA ALA A 111 31.84 -1.39 16.05
C ALA A 111 32.22 -1.27 17.54
N ASP A 112 33.28 -1.97 17.97
CA ASP A 112 33.83 -1.85 19.33
C ASP A 112 34.36 -0.43 19.61
N VAL A 113 35.04 0.17 18.65
CA VAL A 113 35.50 1.59 18.73
C VAL A 113 34.31 2.56 18.88
N LEU A 114 33.25 2.34 18.14
CA LEU A 114 32.03 3.15 18.23
C LEU A 114 31.32 2.94 19.59
N GLU A 115 31.30 1.72 20.12
CA GLU A 115 30.72 1.46 21.45
C GLU A 115 31.56 2.12 22.57
N ALA A 116 32.89 2.10 22.47
CA ALA A 116 33.76 2.83 23.40
C ALA A 116 33.49 4.35 23.36
N ALA A 117 33.28 4.93 22.17
CA ALA A 117 32.88 6.32 22.01
C ALA A 117 31.51 6.60 22.62
N ALA A 118 30.53 5.70 22.42
CA ALA A 118 29.19 5.81 23.01
C ALA A 118 29.28 5.80 24.55
N ALA A 119 30.08 4.93 25.13
CA ALA A 119 30.32 4.89 26.58
C ALA A 119 30.91 6.20 27.09
N GLU A 120 31.89 6.78 26.38
CA GLU A 120 32.49 8.06 26.74
C GLU A 120 31.48 9.22 26.64
N TYR A 121 30.65 9.27 25.59
CA TYR A 121 29.61 10.29 25.45
C TYR A 121 28.54 10.18 26.56
N ARG A 122 28.12 8.98 26.93
CA ARG A 122 27.20 8.74 28.06
C ARG A 122 27.84 9.22 29.38
N ARG A 123 29.11 8.88 29.61
CA ARG A 123 29.85 9.33 30.80
C ARG A 123 29.88 10.86 30.89
N ARG A 124 30.19 11.55 29.78
CA ARG A 124 30.22 13.02 29.74
C ARG A 124 28.87 13.66 29.98
N LEU A 125 27.79 13.05 29.47
CA LEU A 125 26.43 13.52 29.75
C LEU A 125 26.12 13.52 31.25
N ALA A 126 26.63 12.54 32.01
CA ALA A 126 26.43 12.45 33.45
C ALA A 126 27.30 13.43 34.26
N LEU A 127 28.41 13.96 33.70
CA LEU A 127 29.32 14.88 34.37
C LEU A 127 28.78 16.33 34.37
N PRO A 128 29.39 17.26 35.16
CA PRO A 128 29.01 18.68 35.13
C PRO A 128 29.03 19.29 33.73
N GLU A 129 30.02 18.96 32.90
CA GLU A 129 30.11 19.44 31.49
C GLU A 129 28.89 19.08 30.62
N GLY A 130 28.09 18.11 31.02
CA GLY A 130 26.85 17.67 30.32
C GLY A 130 25.58 18.37 30.81
N GLU A 131 25.66 19.34 31.74
CA GLU A 131 24.50 20.02 32.32
C GLU A 131 23.58 20.65 31.29
N ALA A 132 24.14 21.41 30.35
CA ALA A 132 23.37 22.04 29.27
C ALA A 132 22.68 21.00 28.38
N ALA A 133 23.34 19.87 28.11
CA ALA A 133 22.75 18.77 27.34
C ALA A 133 21.61 18.09 28.09
N ARG A 134 21.78 17.85 29.41
CA ARG A 134 20.69 17.30 30.24
C ARG A 134 19.50 18.25 30.33
N ALA A 135 19.74 19.55 30.54
CA ALA A 135 18.68 20.56 30.56
C ALA A 135 17.90 20.60 29.22
N TYR A 136 18.61 20.52 28.11
CA TYR A 136 17.98 20.41 26.79
C TYR A 136 17.09 19.16 26.66
N LEU A 137 17.60 17.98 27.05
CA LEU A 137 16.84 16.73 26.96
C LEU A 137 15.61 16.75 27.90
N ALA A 138 15.75 17.29 29.11
CA ALA A 138 14.64 17.48 30.04
C ALA A 138 13.57 18.44 29.50
N ALA A 139 14.00 19.57 28.88
CA ALA A 139 13.06 20.50 28.22
C ALA A 139 12.32 19.88 27.04
N ARG A 140 12.85 18.81 26.44
CA ARG A 140 12.22 17.98 25.44
C ARG A 140 11.34 16.87 26.04
N GLY A 141 11.20 16.80 27.35
CA GLY A 141 10.36 15.82 28.04
C GLY A 141 10.99 14.43 28.17
N LEU A 142 12.29 14.27 27.93
CA LEU A 142 12.97 12.98 28.03
C LEU A 142 13.41 12.74 29.47
N ASP A 143 12.94 11.66 30.08
CA ASP A 143 13.32 11.20 31.39
C ASP A 143 14.63 10.38 31.38
N ALA A 144 15.19 10.14 32.56
CA ALA A 144 16.44 9.39 32.70
C ALA A 144 16.36 7.95 32.14
N PRO A 145 15.28 7.18 32.34
CA PRO A 145 15.12 5.87 31.71
C PRO A 145 15.15 5.93 30.17
N THR A 146 14.48 6.89 29.55
CA THR A 146 14.49 7.10 28.10
C THR A 146 15.87 7.47 27.58
N ILE A 147 16.56 8.40 28.27
CA ILE A 147 17.94 8.79 27.95
C ILE A 147 18.87 7.57 27.99
N ALA A 148 18.75 6.75 29.02
CA ALA A 148 19.55 5.53 29.17
C ALA A 148 19.20 4.48 28.09
N ARG A 149 17.91 4.26 27.82
CA ARG A 149 17.42 3.31 26.81
C ARG A 149 17.98 3.61 25.42
N PHE A 150 17.98 4.88 25.01
CA PHE A 150 18.51 5.30 23.72
C PHE A 150 20.01 5.56 23.76
N GLY A 151 20.66 5.44 24.89
CA GLY A 151 22.11 5.61 25.07
C GLY A 151 22.59 7.01 24.73
N LEU A 152 21.76 8.04 24.97
CA LEU A 152 22.10 9.43 24.62
C LEU A 152 23.34 9.90 25.37
N GLY A 153 24.12 10.78 24.73
CA GLY A 153 25.39 11.25 25.28
C GLY A 153 25.66 12.71 24.99
N TRP A 154 26.81 13.17 25.44
CA TRP A 154 27.35 14.51 25.19
C TRP A 154 28.74 14.43 24.57
N SER A 155 28.97 15.11 23.44
CA SER A 155 30.26 15.09 22.77
C SER A 155 31.36 15.85 23.49
N GLY A 156 30.99 16.73 24.43
CA GLY A 156 31.90 17.76 24.99
C GLY A 156 32.04 18.94 24.03
N GLU A 157 32.61 20.04 24.54
CA GLU A 157 32.82 21.29 23.78
C GLU A 157 34.18 21.35 23.07
N GLY A 158 35.16 20.58 23.58
CA GLY A 158 36.55 20.61 23.11
C GLY A 158 36.79 19.74 21.87
N ARG A 159 37.42 20.37 20.84
CA ARG A 159 37.91 19.65 19.65
C ARG A 159 39.14 18.82 20.00
N GLY A 160 39.04 17.52 20.09
CA GLY A 160 40.13 16.59 20.47
C GLY A 160 39.95 15.94 21.83
N SER A 161 38.84 16.22 22.52
CA SER A 161 38.55 15.67 23.83
C SER A 161 38.21 14.17 23.75
N LEU A 162 37.49 13.71 22.70
CA LEU A 162 37.22 12.30 22.46
C LEU A 162 38.51 11.55 22.12
N ARG A 163 39.36 12.09 21.24
CA ARG A 163 40.65 11.49 20.91
C ARG A 163 41.47 11.21 22.17
N ALA A 164 41.62 12.24 23.06
CA ALA A 164 42.38 12.08 24.29
C ALA A 164 41.80 11.02 25.24
N ALA A 165 40.47 10.92 25.31
CA ALA A 165 39.81 9.91 26.14
C ALA A 165 40.02 8.48 25.61
N LEU A 166 39.86 8.26 24.30
CA LEU A 166 39.96 6.93 23.69
C LEU A 166 41.42 6.48 23.52
N ALA A 167 42.38 7.41 23.34
CA ALA A 167 43.80 7.10 23.38
C ALA A 167 44.25 6.49 24.70
N ARG A 168 43.66 6.92 25.83
CA ARG A 168 43.91 6.29 27.16
C ARG A 168 43.38 4.84 27.26
N GLN A 169 42.47 4.46 26.40
CA GLN A 169 41.96 3.09 26.26
C GLN A 169 42.72 2.29 25.22
N GLY A 170 43.83 2.83 24.65
CA GLY A 170 44.64 2.15 23.66
C GLY A 170 44.10 2.19 22.23
N ILE A 171 43.04 2.98 21.95
CA ILE A 171 42.43 3.08 20.63
C ILE A 171 43.23 4.06 19.77
N ALA A 172 43.77 3.58 18.65
CA ALA A 172 44.59 4.35 17.74
C ALA A 172 43.76 5.41 16.98
N GLU A 173 44.33 6.58 16.70
CA GLU A 173 43.71 7.68 15.95
C GLU A 173 43.20 7.24 14.56
N SER A 174 43.96 6.38 13.87
CA SER A 174 43.55 5.85 12.57
C SER A 174 42.21 5.09 12.62
N ARG A 175 41.94 4.37 13.71
CA ARG A 175 40.66 3.68 13.93
C ARG A 175 39.51 4.64 14.18
N LEU A 176 39.79 5.78 14.86
CA LEU A 176 38.79 6.83 15.07
C LEU A 176 38.40 7.54 13.77
N VAL A 177 39.38 7.76 12.88
CA VAL A 177 39.11 8.31 11.53
C VAL A 177 38.29 7.31 10.70
N GLU A 178 38.67 6.04 10.71
CA GLU A 178 37.98 4.97 9.98
C GLU A 178 36.55 4.77 10.48
N ALA A 179 36.32 4.86 11.78
CA ALA A 179 34.99 4.80 12.40
C ALA A 179 34.14 6.08 12.18
N GLY A 180 34.69 7.12 11.53
CA GLY A 180 33.98 8.38 11.28
C GLY A 180 33.82 9.28 12.50
N LEU A 181 34.57 9.03 13.59
CA LEU A 181 34.56 9.82 14.81
C LEU A 181 35.48 11.04 14.72
N MET A 182 36.42 11.00 13.79
CA MET A 182 37.36 12.09 13.50
C MET A 182 37.40 12.38 12.00
N LYS A 183 37.73 13.59 11.65
CA LYS A 183 38.03 13.99 10.27
C LYS A 183 39.46 14.52 10.15
N GLN A 184 40.11 14.25 9.03
CA GLN A 184 41.41 14.78 8.72
C GLN A 184 41.29 16.27 8.45
N GLY A 185 42.04 17.06 9.19
CA GLY A 185 42.18 18.50 9.00
C GLY A 185 43.63 18.88 8.63
N GLU A 186 43.86 20.13 8.30
CA GLU A 186 45.20 20.65 7.89
C GLU A 186 46.28 20.49 8.99
N ARG A 187 45.87 20.47 10.26
CA ARG A 187 46.78 20.36 11.44
C ARG A 187 46.63 19.00 12.16
N GLY A 188 46.19 17.96 11.47
CA GLY A 188 45.95 16.66 12.03
C GLY A 188 44.44 16.34 12.21
N ALA A 189 44.13 15.13 12.69
CA ALA A 189 42.77 14.71 12.87
C ALA A 189 42.10 15.45 14.03
N VAL A 190 40.84 15.85 13.84
CA VAL A 190 39.99 16.54 14.82
C VAL A 190 38.68 15.78 15.03
N ASP A 191 38.14 15.88 16.25
CA ASP A 191 36.85 15.26 16.57
C ASP A 191 35.77 15.74 15.58
N TYR A 192 35.00 14.80 15.04
CA TYR A 192 33.91 15.08 14.10
C TYR A 192 32.73 15.75 14.79
N PHE A 193 32.44 15.32 16.04
CA PHE A 193 31.35 15.82 16.86
C PHE A 193 31.89 16.62 18.05
N TYR A 194 31.41 17.85 18.22
CA TYR A 194 31.69 18.72 19.37
C TYR A 194 30.50 19.64 19.63
N GLY A 195 30.22 19.96 20.90
CA GLY A 195 29.10 20.81 21.31
C GLY A 195 27.72 20.18 20.99
N ARG A 196 27.62 18.85 20.97
CA ARG A 196 26.44 18.16 20.48
C ARG A 196 25.90 17.12 21.47
N VAL A 197 24.58 17.07 21.59
CA VAL A 197 23.88 15.89 22.13
C VAL A 197 24.04 14.76 21.12
N MET A 198 24.47 13.59 21.58
CA MET A 198 24.81 12.45 20.74
C MET A 198 23.71 11.41 20.74
N PHE A 199 23.36 10.93 19.56
CA PHE A 199 22.37 9.88 19.30
C PHE A 199 23.10 8.69 18.69
N PRO A 200 23.28 7.58 19.42
CA PRO A 200 23.86 6.36 18.88
C PRO A 200 22.98 5.81 17.76
N ILE A 201 23.60 5.44 16.64
CA ILE A 201 22.94 4.78 15.52
C ILE A 201 23.37 3.32 15.52
N ARG A 202 22.38 2.43 15.59
CA ARG A 202 22.58 0.98 15.62
C ARG A 202 21.98 0.32 14.39
N ASP A 203 22.57 -0.79 13.97
CA ASP A 203 21.99 -1.62 12.92
C ASP A 203 20.82 -2.49 13.49
N ARG A 204 20.17 -3.24 12.62
CA ARG A 204 19.05 -4.15 13.00
C ARG A 204 19.43 -5.25 13.99
N ALA A 205 20.72 -5.50 14.21
CA ALA A 205 21.25 -6.44 15.20
C ALA A 205 21.64 -5.76 16.52
N GLY A 206 21.48 -4.44 16.63
CA GLY A 206 21.84 -3.63 17.79
C GLY A 206 23.31 -3.23 17.83
N ARG A 207 24.13 -3.53 16.80
CA ARG A 207 25.55 -3.15 16.77
C ARG A 207 25.68 -1.68 16.43
N MET A 208 26.62 -1.00 17.08
CA MET A 208 26.94 0.40 16.78
C MET A 208 27.49 0.53 15.36
N VAL A 209 26.92 1.48 14.59
CA VAL A 209 27.35 1.75 13.22
C VAL A 209 27.73 3.22 13.00
N SER A 210 27.18 4.15 13.78
CA SER A 210 27.51 5.58 13.67
C SER A 210 26.88 6.39 14.82
N PHE A 211 26.90 7.72 14.67
CA PHE A 211 26.22 8.68 15.55
C PHE A 211 25.52 9.76 14.74
N GLY A 212 24.42 10.28 15.29
CA GLY A 212 23.90 11.60 15.02
C GLY A 212 24.29 12.57 16.13
N GLY A 213 24.39 13.85 15.82
CA GLY A 213 24.72 14.88 16.80
C GLY A 213 23.88 16.13 16.63
N ARG A 214 23.13 16.57 17.66
CA ARG A 214 22.37 17.81 17.66
C ARG A 214 23.17 18.90 18.37
N LEU A 215 23.49 19.98 17.66
CA LEU A 215 24.21 21.12 18.22
C LEU A 215 23.36 21.84 19.29
N LEU A 216 23.96 22.14 20.43
CA LEU A 216 23.40 23.04 21.42
C LEU A 216 23.96 24.47 21.16
N GLY A 217 23.06 25.46 21.15
CA GLY A 217 23.40 26.83 20.82
C GLY A 217 23.25 27.19 19.34
N ASP A 218 23.72 28.37 18.98
CA ASP A 218 23.63 28.96 17.64
C ASP A 218 24.71 28.43 16.73
N GLY A 219 24.36 27.76 15.67
CA GLY A 219 25.30 27.22 14.68
C GLY A 219 24.66 26.25 13.71
N GLN A 220 25.35 26.00 12.59
CA GLN A 220 24.90 25.09 11.54
C GLN A 220 25.94 24.00 11.25
N PRO A 221 25.56 22.82 10.84
CA PRO A 221 24.19 22.30 10.79
C PRO A 221 23.65 21.97 12.18
N LYS A 222 22.34 22.21 12.40
CA LYS A 222 21.65 21.89 13.66
C LYS A 222 21.77 20.39 14.00
N TYR A 223 21.52 19.53 13.01
CA TYR A 223 21.75 18.08 13.07
C TYR A 223 22.91 17.69 12.15
N LEU A 224 23.82 16.88 12.65
CA LEU A 224 24.97 16.37 11.92
C LEU A 224 25.00 14.84 12.08
N ASN A 225 24.96 14.12 10.97
CA ASN A 225 25.14 12.67 10.96
C ASN A 225 26.60 12.33 10.65
N GLY A 226 27.07 11.19 11.15
CA GLY A 226 28.37 10.65 10.82
C GLY A 226 28.60 10.54 9.31
N PRO A 227 29.85 10.51 8.87
CA PRO A 227 30.17 10.27 7.45
C PRO A 227 29.80 8.83 7.04
N GLU A 228 29.71 8.59 5.73
CA GLU A 228 29.63 7.21 5.19
C GLU A 228 30.89 6.43 5.58
N THR A 229 30.72 5.21 6.07
CA THR A 229 31.81 4.31 6.47
C THR A 229 31.50 2.87 6.00
N ALA A 230 32.40 1.94 6.25
CA ALA A 230 32.14 0.52 6.00
C ALA A 230 30.92 -0.02 6.78
N LEU A 231 30.65 0.53 7.98
CA LEU A 231 29.52 0.14 8.84
C LEU A 231 28.23 0.92 8.56
N PHE A 232 28.33 2.12 8.03
CA PHE A 232 27.23 3.08 8.01
C PHE A 232 26.95 3.67 6.64
N SER A 233 25.69 3.54 6.21
CA SER A 233 25.18 4.23 5.03
C SER A 233 23.83 4.88 5.33
N LYS A 234 23.76 6.21 5.17
CA LYS A 234 22.53 7.00 5.36
C LYS A 234 21.37 6.55 4.46
N ARG A 235 21.70 5.96 3.30
CA ARG A 235 20.70 5.50 2.33
C ARG A 235 20.05 4.17 2.70
N ARG A 236 20.60 3.45 3.68
CA ARG A 236 20.16 2.10 4.06
C ARG A 236 19.83 1.96 5.54
N THR A 237 20.36 2.86 6.38
CA THR A 237 20.22 2.77 7.83
C THR A 237 19.03 3.60 8.30
N LEU A 238 18.19 2.99 9.14
CA LEU A 238 17.09 3.65 9.85
C LEU A 238 17.45 3.78 11.33
N TYR A 239 17.27 4.95 11.92
CA TYR A 239 17.42 5.17 13.35
C TYR A 239 16.30 4.48 14.12
N GLY A 240 16.62 3.87 15.24
CA GLY A 240 15.67 3.17 16.11
C GLY A 240 15.23 1.79 15.62
N ILE A 241 15.81 1.26 14.53
CA ILE A 241 15.42 -0.03 13.97
C ILE A 241 15.71 -1.20 14.92
N ASP A 242 16.76 -1.09 15.74
CA ASP A 242 17.14 -2.07 16.75
C ASP A 242 16.08 -2.22 17.85
N THR A 243 15.50 -1.11 18.28
CA THR A 243 14.44 -1.06 19.32
C THR A 243 13.05 -1.31 18.73
N ALA A 244 12.78 -0.82 17.53
CA ALA A 244 11.49 -0.97 16.86
C ALA A 244 11.21 -2.41 16.39
N ARG A 245 12.23 -3.13 15.91
CA ARG A 245 12.07 -4.47 15.36
C ARG A 245 11.45 -5.50 16.32
N PRO A 246 11.87 -5.61 17.61
CA PRO A 246 11.20 -6.48 18.57
C PRO A 246 9.73 -6.08 18.81
N ALA A 247 9.45 -4.78 18.93
CA ALA A 247 8.10 -4.27 19.15
C ALA A 247 7.17 -4.57 17.96
N ILE A 248 7.65 -4.38 16.72
CA ILE A 248 6.89 -4.71 15.50
C ILE A 248 6.57 -6.21 15.44
N ARG A 249 7.51 -7.08 15.79
CA ARG A 249 7.26 -8.53 15.90
C ARG A 249 6.23 -8.88 16.96
N ALA A 250 6.14 -8.07 18.01
CA ALA A 250 5.11 -8.19 19.05
C ALA A 250 3.76 -7.56 18.64
N GLY A 251 3.63 -7.02 17.42
CA GLY A 251 2.39 -6.47 16.87
C GLY A 251 2.29 -4.94 16.91
N ALA A 252 3.36 -4.21 17.30
CA ALA A 252 3.37 -2.75 17.21
C ALA A 252 3.35 -2.27 15.74
N ALA A 253 2.67 -1.16 15.49
CA ALA A 253 2.68 -0.51 14.19
C ALA A 253 4.08 0.03 13.85
N LEU A 254 4.55 -0.20 12.62
CA LEU A 254 5.77 0.42 12.11
C LEU A 254 5.47 1.84 11.67
N ILE A 255 6.07 2.82 12.36
CA ILE A 255 5.88 4.26 12.13
C ILE A 255 7.21 4.86 11.66
N VAL A 256 7.19 5.52 10.51
CA VAL A 256 8.36 6.19 9.93
C VAL A 256 8.20 7.69 10.12
N VAL A 257 9.13 8.32 10.82
CA VAL A 257 9.14 9.76 11.13
C VAL A 257 10.38 10.45 10.57
N GLU A 258 10.50 11.77 10.71
CA GLU A 258 11.61 12.52 10.07
C GLU A 258 12.91 12.51 10.87
N GLY A 259 12.85 12.49 12.20
CA GLY A 259 14.00 12.73 13.04
C GLY A 259 14.18 11.84 14.26
N TYR A 260 15.35 11.98 14.88
CA TYR A 260 15.71 11.26 16.11
C TYR A 260 14.75 11.53 17.26
N MET A 261 14.37 12.80 17.43
CA MET A 261 13.54 13.22 18.57
C MET A 261 12.14 12.64 18.45
N ASP A 262 11.60 12.57 17.24
CA ASP A 262 10.28 11.98 16.99
C ASP A 262 10.25 10.50 17.33
N VAL A 263 11.30 9.75 16.94
CA VAL A 263 11.44 8.33 17.31
C VAL A 263 11.45 8.16 18.82
N ILE A 264 12.25 8.98 19.50
CA ILE A 264 12.42 8.87 20.97
C ILE A 264 11.11 9.27 21.67
N ALA A 265 10.47 10.37 21.24
CA ALA A 265 9.22 10.85 21.83
C ALA A 265 8.08 9.83 21.63
N LEU A 266 7.97 9.25 20.42
CA LEU A 266 7.01 8.19 20.15
C LEU A 266 7.25 6.95 21.03
N ALA A 267 8.49 6.49 21.12
CA ALA A 267 8.83 5.34 21.95
C ALA A 267 8.57 5.59 23.44
N ALA A 268 8.86 6.80 23.95
CA ALA A 268 8.54 7.21 25.32
C ALA A 268 7.03 7.25 25.57
N ALA A 269 6.23 7.55 24.54
CA ALA A 269 4.77 7.55 24.60
C ALA A 269 4.13 6.17 24.37
N GLY A 270 4.94 5.09 24.22
CA GLY A 270 4.47 3.72 24.04
C GLY A 270 4.35 3.25 22.57
N PHE A 271 4.74 4.09 21.61
CA PHE A 271 4.76 3.73 20.17
C PHE A 271 6.17 3.23 19.78
N GLU A 272 6.50 2.04 20.23
CA GLU A 272 7.85 1.49 20.15
C GLU A 272 8.29 1.07 18.74
N GLY A 273 7.38 1.01 17.77
CA GLY A 273 7.68 0.69 16.37
C GLY A 273 8.14 1.89 15.52
N ALA A 274 8.60 2.99 16.14
CA ALA A 274 9.03 4.19 15.43
C ALA A 274 10.47 4.08 14.91
N VAL A 275 10.70 4.52 13.66
CA VAL A 275 12.02 4.59 13.00
C VAL A 275 12.14 5.89 12.18
N ALA A 276 13.36 6.33 11.89
CA ALA A 276 13.58 7.52 11.05
C ALA A 276 14.75 7.34 10.06
N PRO A 277 14.68 7.88 8.84
CA PRO A 277 15.85 8.07 7.98
C PRO A 277 16.81 9.09 8.57
N LEU A 278 18.06 9.08 8.13
CA LEU A 278 19.15 9.81 8.76
C LEU A 278 19.53 11.08 7.99
N GLY A 279 18.66 12.10 8.01
CA GLY A 279 18.92 13.40 7.37
C GLY A 279 18.94 13.32 5.84
N THR A 280 18.29 12.32 5.28
CA THR A 280 18.05 12.13 3.85
C THR A 280 16.58 11.84 3.62
N ALA A 281 16.07 12.14 2.43
CA ALA A 281 14.77 11.65 2.03
C ALA A 281 14.74 10.10 2.06
N LEU A 282 13.54 9.54 2.19
CA LEU A 282 13.34 8.09 2.11
C LEU A 282 13.89 7.57 0.77
N THR A 283 14.58 6.43 0.80
CA THR A 283 15.18 5.79 -0.37
C THR A 283 14.50 4.45 -0.68
N GLU A 284 14.73 3.88 -1.86
CA GLU A 284 14.26 2.53 -2.22
C GLU A 284 14.76 1.48 -1.22
N SER A 285 16.04 1.55 -0.83
CA SER A 285 16.60 0.62 0.17
C SER A 285 15.94 0.76 1.55
N HIS A 286 15.50 1.97 1.94
CA HIS A 286 14.72 2.17 3.16
C HIS A 286 13.34 1.51 3.03
N LEU A 287 12.65 1.68 1.90
CA LEU A 287 11.34 1.05 1.65
C LEU A 287 11.44 -0.48 1.68
N GLU A 288 12.44 -1.07 1.04
CA GLU A 288 12.69 -2.51 1.11
C GLU A 288 12.86 -3.01 2.54
N GLU A 289 13.65 -2.29 3.37
CA GLU A 289 13.86 -2.67 4.76
C GLU A 289 12.57 -2.52 5.59
N LEU A 290 11.78 -1.47 5.35
CA LEU A 290 10.49 -1.25 5.99
C LEU A 290 9.49 -2.37 5.64
N TRP A 291 9.41 -2.79 4.38
CA TRP A 291 8.51 -3.88 3.95
C TRP A 291 8.94 -5.26 4.45
N ARG A 292 10.21 -5.47 4.80
CA ARG A 292 10.64 -6.67 5.52
C ARG A 292 10.11 -6.74 6.96
N LEU A 293 9.76 -5.59 7.54
CA LEU A 293 9.27 -5.48 8.92
C LEU A 293 7.75 -5.43 8.99
N SER A 294 7.10 -4.76 8.03
CA SER A 294 5.66 -4.60 7.98
C SER A 294 5.18 -4.49 6.54
N PRO A 295 4.10 -5.18 6.15
CA PRO A 295 3.53 -5.06 4.81
C PRO A 295 2.96 -3.66 4.54
N ARG A 296 2.64 -2.88 5.58
CA ARG A 296 2.05 -1.55 5.46
C ARG A 296 2.66 -0.58 6.49
N PRO A 297 3.91 -0.10 6.31
CA PRO A 297 4.48 0.93 7.15
C PRO A 297 3.67 2.23 7.07
N ILE A 298 3.67 3.01 8.18
CA ILE A 298 2.94 4.27 8.28
C ILE A 298 3.96 5.41 8.28
N LEU A 299 3.97 6.25 7.26
CA LEU A 299 4.75 7.49 7.26
C LEU A 299 4.00 8.53 8.10
N CYS A 300 4.64 9.08 9.12
CA CYS A 300 4.14 10.18 9.92
C CYS A 300 5.14 11.34 9.82
N LEU A 301 4.91 12.21 8.85
CA LEU A 301 5.78 13.35 8.54
C LEU A 301 5.19 14.64 9.11
N ASP A 302 6.01 15.70 9.17
CA ASP A 302 5.61 16.98 9.72
C ASP A 302 4.38 17.55 8.97
N GLY A 303 3.48 18.20 9.68
CA GLY A 303 2.24 18.74 9.13
C GLY A 303 2.43 19.98 8.25
N ASP A 304 3.65 20.48 8.11
CA ASP A 304 3.98 21.68 7.33
C ASP A 304 4.07 21.42 5.81
N ALA A 305 4.34 22.45 5.03
CA ALA A 305 4.47 22.35 3.58
C ALA A 305 5.69 21.49 3.14
N ALA A 306 6.75 21.41 3.96
CA ALA A 306 7.93 20.62 3.65
C ALA A 306 7.65 19.13 3.87
N GLY A 307 7.00 18.78 4.97
CA GLY A 307 6.56 17.40 5.27
C GLY A 307 5.56 16.88 4.22
N ARG A 308 4.58 17.71 3.78
CA ARG A 308 3.67 17.32 2.67
C ARG A 308 4.41 17.03 1.37
N ARG A 309 5.42 17.84 1.01
CA ARG A 309 6.27 17.56 -0.16
C ARG A 309 7.11 16.31 0.03
N ALA A 310 7.59 16.04 1.25
CA ALA A 310 8.32 14.82 1.57
C ALA A 310 7.41 13.60 1.48
N ALA A 311 6.16 13.70 1.97
CA ALA A 311 5.14 12.67 1.83
C ALA A 311 4.88 12.32 0.36
N LEU A 312 4.66 13.32 -0.48
CA LEU A 312 4.40 13.09 -1.91
C LEU A 312 5.58 12.38 -2.58
N ARG A 313 6.83 12.84 -2.34
CA ARG A 313 8.03 12.17 -2.88
C ARG A 313 8.16 10.72 -2.40
N ALA A 314 7.89 10.47 -1.12
CA ALA A 314 7.94 9.12 -0.55
C ALA A 314 6.86 8.20 -1.16
N ILE A 315 5.64 8.73 -1.38
CA ILE A 315 4.57 7.99 -2.06
C ILE A 315 4.97 7.69 -3.51
N GLU A 316 5.45 8.68 -4.27
CA GLU A 316 5.87 8.50 -5.68
C GLU A 316 7.00 7.46 -5.81
N LEU A 317 7.92 7.42 -4.84
CA LEU A 317 8.96 6.40 -4.78
C LEU A 317 8.38 5.01 -4.51
N ALA A 318 7.44 4.91 -3.55
CA ALA A 318 6.83 3.65 -3.15
C ALA A 318 5.91 3.07 -4.24
N LEU A 319 5.17 3.92 -4.97
CA LEU A 319 4.21 3.50 -6.01
C LEU A 319 4.81 2.54 -7.03
N LYS A 320 6.08 2.72 -7.41
CA LYS A 320 6.78 1.84 -8.37
C LYS A 320 6.92 0.42 -7.88
N GLN A 321 6.99 0.23 -6.57
CA GLN A 321 7.30 -1.05 -5.92
C GLN A 321 6.09 -1.63 -5.15
N LEU A 322 4.91 -0.99 -5.23
CA LEU A 322 3.70 -1.52 -4.60
C LEU A 322 3.28 -2.83 -5.24
N THR A 323 2.85 -3.74 -4.39
CA THR A 323 2.21 -5.00 -4.77
C THR A 323 0.96 -5.21 -3.91
N PRO A 324 0.08 -6.17 -4.22
CA PRO A 324 -1.06 -6.48 -3.35
C PRO A 324 -0.69 -6.73 -1.88
N ASP A 325 0.52 -7.26 -1.63
CA ASP A 325 1.04 -7.59 -0.30
C ASP A 325 1.92 -6.49 0.32
N ARG A 326 2.25 -5.43 -0.44
CA ARG A 326 3.12 -4.32 -0.02
C ARG A 326 2.44 -3.00 -0.26
N GLY A 327 1.99 -2.39 0.83
CA GLY A 327 1.36 -1.08 0.83
C GLY A 327 2.18 -0.03 1.56
N LEU A 328 1.62 1.16 1.63
CA LEU A 328 2.11 2.29 2.42
C LEU A 328 0.90 3.01 3.00
N ALA A 329 1.06 3.59 4.18
CA ALA A 329 0.08 4.51 4.74
C ALA A 329 0.76 5.84 5.08
N VAL A 330 0.03 6.94 5.06
CA VAL A 330 0.55 8.26 5.40
C VAL A 330 -0.38 8.92 6.39
N LEU A 331 0.15 9.23 7.56
CA LEU A 331 -0.50 10.01 8.60
C LEU A 331 -0.04 11.45 8.48
N THR A 332 -0.96 12.36 8.24
CA THR A 332 -0.70 13.80 8.25
C THR A 332 -1.13 14.38 9.60
N LEU A 333 -0.21 15.06 10.26
CA LEU A 333 -0.51 15.78 11.50
C LEU A 333 -1.14 17.15 11.22
N PRO A 334 -1.94 17.70 12.13
CA PRO A 334 -2.59 19.01 11.94
C PRO A 334 -1.60 20.16 12.09
N GLY A 335 -1.81 21.21 11.33
CA GLY A 335 -0.99 22.43 11.42
C GLY A 335 0.44 22.22 10.96
N ALA A 336 1.39 22.63 11.79
CA ALA A 336 2.83 22.46 11.59
C ALA A 336 3.46 21.55 12.66
N ASP A 337 2.66 20.66 13.26
CA ASP A 337 3.16 19.75 14.28
C ASP A 337 4.08 18.67 13.68
N ASP A 338 5.13 18.37 14.43
CA ASP A 338 5.87 17.12 14.36
C ASP A 338 5.30 16.09 15.39
N PRO A 339 5.64 14.80 15.30
CA PRO A 339 5.18 13.80 16.26
C PRO A 339 5.49 14.12 17.74
N ASP A 340 6.67 14.69 18.03
CA ASP A 340 7.10 15.10 19.38
C ASP A 340 6.17 16.21 19.92
N SER A 341 5.95 17.28 19.16
CA SER A 341 5.09 18.39 19.57
C SER A 341 3.63 17.99 19.70
N PHE A 342 3.15 17.15 18.78
CA PHE A 342 1.77 16.65 18.81
C PHE A 342 1.50 15.83 20.08
N ILE A 343 2.37 14.87 20.41
CA ILE A 343 2.20 14.03 21.60
C ILE A 343 2.28 14.86 22.87
N ARG A 344 3.19 15.83 22.94
CA ARG A 344 3.28 16.71 24.13
C ARG A 344 2.04 17.59 24.30
N ARG A 345 1.40 18.01 23.24
CA ARG A 345 0.20 18.86 23.28
C ARG A 345 -1.08 18.06 23.49
N GLU A 346 -1.31 17.00 22.73
CA GLU A 346 -2.58 16.28 22.64
C GLU A 346 -2.57 14.93 23.39
N GLY A 347 -1.37 14.41 23.70
CA GLY A 347 -1.19 13.14 24.41
C GLY A 347 -1.19 11.90 23.50
N ALA A 348 -0.72 10.79 24.08
CA ALA A 348 -0.59 9.49 23.40
C ALA A 348 -1.92 8.93 22.89
N ALA A 349 -3.01 9.12 23.64
CA ALA A 349 -4.35 8.63 23.23
C ALA A 349 -4.86 9.30 21.94
N ALA A 350 -4.63 10.61 21.78
CA ALA A 350 -4.99 11.33 20.56
C ALA A 350 -4.16 10.85 19.37
N PHE A 351 -2.88 10.57 19.55
CA PHE A 351 -2.02 10.02 18.51
C PHE A 351 -2.46 8.59 18.12
N ALA A 352 -2.79 7.74 19.08
CA ALA A 352 -3.32 6.39 18.84
C ALA A 352 -4.62 6.42 18.03
N ALA A 353 -5.54 7.35 18.36
CA ALA A 353 -6.79 7.53 17.59
C ALA A 353 -6.52 7.91 16.13
N ARG A 354 -5.51 8.75 15.87
CA ARG A 354 -5.11 9.12 14.51
C ARG A 354 -4.48 7.94 13.76
N LEU A 355 -3.63 7.16 14.41
CA LEU A 355 -3.05 5.94 13.83
C LEU A 355 -4.14 4.93 13.42
N ALA A 356 -5.18 4.79 14.25
CA ALA A 356 -6.32 3.91 13.93
C ALA A 356 -7.17 4.42 12.75
N ALA A 357 -7.15 5.72 12.48
CA ALA A 357 -7.95 6.39 11.45
C ALA A 357 -7.12 6.82 10.22
N VAL A 358 -5.93 6.23 10.00
CA VAL A 358 -5.08 6.58 8.86
C VAL A 358 -5.81 6.30 7.54
N PRO A 359 -5.93 7.29 6.63
CA PRO A 359 -6.61 7.13 5.35
C PRO A 359 -5.94 6.08 4.46
N SER A 360 -6.64 5.66 3.41
CA SER A 360 -5.99 4.87 2.36
C SER A 360 -4.91 5.68 1.65
N LEU A 361 -3.90 5.00 1.08
CA LEU A 361 -2.84 5.69 0.32
C LEU A 361 -3.42 6.45 -0.88
N ALA A 362 -4.45 5.91 -1.54
CA ALA A 362 -5.14 6.58 -2.63
C ALA A 362 -5.85 7.87 -2.18
N ASP A 363 -6.44 7.88 -0.96
CA ASP A 363 -7.05 9.08 -0.38
C ASP A 363 -6.01 10.17 -0.14
N THR A 364 -4.91 9.81 0.52
CA THR A 364 -3.84 10.74 0.85
C THR A 364 -3.18 11.30 -0.41
N LEU A 365 -2.89 10.43 -1.38
CA LEU A 365 -2.30 10.82 -2.66
C LEU A 365 -3.21 11.80 -3.42
N TYR A 366 -4.53 11.52 -3.48
CA TYR A 366 -5.48 12.44 -4.06
C TYR A 366 -5.46 13.81 -3.38
N LEU A 367 -5.50 13.84 -2.05
CA LEU A 367 -5.51 15.10 -1.29
C LEU A 367 -4.24 15.92 -1.55
N LEU A 368 -3.05 15.30 -1.49
CA LEU A 368 -1.78 15.98 -1.73
C LEU A 368 -1.66 16.55 -3.15
N LEU A 369 -2.14 15.82 -4.16
CA LEU A 369 -2.12 16.30 -5.54
C LEU A 369 -3.19 17.37 -5.79
N ALA A 370 -4.35 17.25 -5.15
CA ALA A 370 -5.46 18.19 -5.29
C ALA A 370 -5.18 19.54 -4.61
N GLU A 371 -4.42 19.58 -3.50
CA GLU A 371 -4.00 20.81 -2.83
C GLU A 371 -3.11 21.68 -3.72
N SER A 372 -2.26 21.08 -4.53
CA SER A 372 -1.30 21.80 -5.40
C SER A 372 -1.91 22.23 -6.74
N ALA A 373 -3.13 21.77 -7.08
CA ALA A 373 -3.76 22.00 -8.37
C ALA A 373 -4.75 23.17 -8.35
N ASP A 374 -4.71 24.00 -9.38
CA ASP A 374 -5.77 24.98 -9.64
C ASP A 374 -7.05 24.27 -10.11
N GLN A 375 -7.95 24.00 -9.17
CA GLN A 375 -9.22 23.33 -9.46
C GLN A 375 -10.36 24.30 -9.86
N ALA A 376 -10.10 25.60 -9.89
CA ALA A 376 -11.08 26.60 -10.27
C ALA A 376 -11.31 26.59 -11.80
N THR A 377 -10.24 26.43 -12.58
CA THR A 377 -10.28 26.45 -14.05
C THR A 377 -10.51 25.06 -14.66
N PRO A 378 -11.13 24.95 -15.84
CA PRO A 378 -11.25 23.69 -16.58
C PRO A 378 -9.88 23.05 -16.88
N GLU A 379 -8.91 23.88 -17.25
CA GLU A 379 -7.52 23.48 -17.57
C GLU A 379 -6.81 22.90 -16.35
N GLY A 380 -6.92 23.56 -15.19
CA GLY A 380 -6.33 23.06 -13.94
C GLY A 380 -6.95 21.75 -13.49
N ARG A 381 -8.27 21.58 -13.67
CA ARG A 381 -8.93 20.29 -13.41
C ARG A 381 -8.49 19.20 -14.38
N ALA A 382 -8.30 19.53 -15.66
CA ALA A 382 -7.79 18.58 -16.64
C ALA A 382 -6.35 18.16 -16.32
N ALA A 383 -5.50 19.12 -15.92
CA ALA A 383 -4.13 18.85 -15.48
C ALA A 383 -4.08 17.95 -14.24
N LEU A 384 -4.92 18.20 -13.23
CA LEU A 384 -5.02 17.33 -12.07
C LEU A 384 -5.43 15.91 -12.46
N ARG A 385 -6.46 15.76 -13.28
CA ARG A 385 -6.90 14.45 -13.76
C ARG A 385 -5.77 13.71 -14.50
N HIS A 386 -5.07 14.38 -15.38
CA HIS A 386 -3.94 13.80 -16.09
C HIS A 386 -2.86 13.32 -15.12
N ARG A 387 -2.52 14.16 -14.10
CA ARG A 387 -1.53 13.81 -13.08
C ARG A 387 -1.94 12.59 -12.26
N LEU A 388 -3.23 12.47 -11.87
CA LEU A 388 -3.76 11.31 -11.17
C LEU A 388 -3.62 10.02 -12.00
N GLU A 389 -3.89 10.10 -13.30
CA GLU A 389 -3.73 8.97 -14.22
C GLU A 389 -2.26 8.61 -14.46
N GLU A 390 -1.36 9.59 -14.57
CA GLU A 390 0.09 9.37 -14.70
C GLU A 390 0.65 8.64 -13.47
N VAL A 391 0.33 9.14 -12.28
CA VAL A 391 0.83 8.57 -11.03
C VAL A 391 0.36 7.12 -10.86
N ALA A 392 -0.90 6.80 -11.19
CA ALA A 392 -1.37 5.43 -11.17
C ALA A 392 -0.62 4.51 -12.15
N ARG A 393 -0.19 5.03 -13.31
CA ARG A 393 0.59 4.26 -14.31
C ARG A 393 2.00 3.92 -13.85
N THR A 394 2.55 4.62 -12.85
CA THR A 394 3.89 4.32 -12.30
C THR A 394 3.94 3.01 -11.51
N ILE A 395 2.79 2.48 -11.10
CA ILE A 395 2.67 1.19 -10.40
C ILE A 395 2.96 0.08 -11.41
N GLU A 396 3.96 -0.77 -11.12
CA GLU A 396 4.40 -1.84 -12.02
C GLU A 396 3.36 -2.96 -12.15
N ASP A 397 2.70 -3.32 -11.03
CA ASP A 397 1.59 -4.26 -11.02
C ASP A 397 0.37 -3.67 -11.72
N LYS A 398 0.01 -4.24 -12.89
CA LYS A 398 -1.05 -3.71 -13.76
C LYS A 398 -2.44 -3.78 -13.15
N ALA A 399 -2.73 -4.81 -12.34
CA ALA A 399 -4.01 -4.95 -11.67
C ALA A 399 -4.14 -3.86 -10.59
N LEU A 400 -3.11 -3.70 -9.76
CA LEU A 400 -3.06 -2.67 -8.73
C LEU A 400 -3.08 -1.26 -9.33
N ALA A 401 -2.38 -1.01 -10.43
CA ALA A 401 -2.42 0.26 -11.17
C ALA A 401 -3.85 0.62 -11.62
N GLY A 402 -4.62 -0.39 -12.09
CA GLY A 402 -6.03 -0.24 -12.44
C GLY A 402 -6.90 0.19 -11.26
N GLU A 403 -6.72 -0.47 -10.10
CA GLU A 403 -7.45 -0.15 -8.86
C GLU A 403 -7.13 1.26 -8.34
N TYR A 404 -5.83 1.64 -8.34
CA TYR A 404 -5.42 3.00 -7.94
C TYR A 404 -5.99 4.06 -8.89
N ARG A 405 -5.96 3.82 -10.20
CA ARG A 405 -6.54 4.72 -11.18
C ARG A 405 -8.04 4.93 -10.94
N GLY A 406 -8.79 3.84 -10.72
CA GLY A 406 -10.20 3.87 -10.37
C GLY A 406 -10.45 4.70 -9.10
N ALA A 407 -9.78 4.36 -8.00
CA ALA A 407 -9.93 5.02 -6.72
C ALA A 407 -9.61 6.53 -6.78
N LEU A 408 -8.55 6.94 -7.48
CA LEU A 408 -8.15 8.35 -7.63
C LEU A 408 -9.16 9.14 -8.46
N LEU A 409 -9.67 8.55 -9.56
CA LEU A 409 -10.66 9.20 -10.42
C LEU A 409 -12.03 9.30 -9.72
N ASP A 410 -12.43 8.32 -8.93
CA ASP A 410 -13.67 8.37 -8.14
C ASP A 410 -13.65 9.55 -7.17
N ARG A 411 -12.53 9.80 -6.49
CA ARG A 411 -12.36 10.95 -5.62
C ARG A 411 -12.39 12.28 -6.38
N PHE A 412 -11.74 12.33 -7.54
CA PHE A 412 -11.77 13.50 -8.41
C PHE A 412 -13.21 13.86 -8.82
N PHE A 413 -14.01 12.88 -9.24
CA PHE A 413 -15.39 13.09 -9.64
C PHE A 413 -16.31 13.37 -8.44
N ALA A 414 -16.08 12.74 -7.29
CA ALA A 414 -16.83 13.01 -6.07
C ALA A 414 -16.62 14.46 -5.59
N ALA A 415 -15.39 14.95 -5.57
CA ALA A 415 -15.07 16.33 -5.22
C ALA A 415 -15.69 17.35 -6.20
N ARG A 416 -15.79 17.02 -7.48
CA ARG A 416 -16.46 17.83 -8.50
C ARG A 416 -17.98 17.91 -8.24
N ARG A 417 -18.63 16.79 -7.92
CA ARG A 417 -20.07 16.77 -7.58
C ARG A 417 -20.37 17.60 -6.33
N GLY A 418 -19.55 17.50 -5.30
CA GLY A 418 -19.70 18.29 -4.07
C GLY A 418 -19.61 19.80 -4.31
N ARG A 419 -18.68 20.26 -5.16
CA ARG A 419 -18.55 21.69 -5.53
C ARG A 419 -19.73 22.19 -6.36
N GLN A 420 -20.25 21.38 -7.27
CA GLN A 420 -21.44 21.76 -8.06
C GLN A 420 -22.69 21.85 -7.20
N ALA A 421 -22.82 21.02 -6.18
CA ALA A 421 -23.90 21.09 -5.20
C ALA A 421 -23.79 22.33 -4.29
N ALA A 422 -22.57 22.67 -3.85
CA ALA A 422 -22.31 23.86 -3.02
C ALA A 422 -22.45 25.19 -3.78
N GLY A 423 -22.19 25.20 -5.09
CA GLY A 423 -22.33 26.39 -5.97
C GLY A 423 -23.77 26.70 -6.42
N ARG A 424 -24.72 25.81 -6.19
CA ARG A 424 -26.13 26.09 -6.36
C ARG A 424 -26.65 26.81 -5.10
N ALA A 425 -26.60 28.13 -5.10
CA ALA A 425 -27.39 28.94 -4.16
C ALA A 425 -28.85 28.49 -4.24
N PRO A 426 -29.58 28.42 -3.10
CA PRO A 426 -30.98 28.03 -3.13
C PRO A 426 -31.78 29.06 -3.94
N GLY A 427 -32.00 28.72 -5.20
CA GLY A 427 -32.88 29.48 -6.08
C GLY A 427 -34.28 29.45 -5.49
N ARG A 428 -34.81 30.63 -5.35
CA ARG A 428 -36.16 30.98 -4.89
C ARG A 428 -37.17 29.94 -5.40
N ALA A 429 -37.69 29.12 -4.48
CA ALA A 429 -38.82 28.24 -4.76
C ALA A 429 -40.04 29.05 -5.12
N PRO A 430 -40.88 28.67 -6.12
CA PRO A 430 -42.17 29.28 -6.31
C PRO A 430 -43.09 28.93 -5.14
N ASP A 431 -43.71 29.94 -4.59
CA ASP A 431 -44.76 29.87 -3.56
C ASP A 431 -45.78 28.78 -3.88
N ARG A 432 -45.83 27.73 -3.07
CA ARG A 432 -47.00 26.87 -2.93
C ARG A 432 -47.29 26.65 -1.44
N ALA A 433 -48.37 27.23 -1.07
CA ALA A 433 -49.25 27.14 0.08
C ALA A 433 -48.92 26.12 1.19
N SER A 434 -48.78 26.68 2.40
CA SER A 434 -49.27 26.25 3.71
C SER A 434 -49.46 24.73 3.98
N GLY A 435 -48.52 24.17 4.72
CA GLY A 435 -48.67 22.95 5.49
C GLY A 435 -47.60 22.91 6.59
N ARG A 436 -47.99 23.29 7.81
CA ARG A 436 -47.16 23.31 9.01
C ARG A 436 -46.81 21.89 9.43
N PRO A 437 -45.52 21.48 9.54
CA PRO A 437 -45.17 20.18 10.12
C PRO A 437 -45.18 20.25 11.66
N PRO A 438 -45.50 19.12 12.34
CA PRO A 438 -45.54 19.08 13.81
C PRO A 438 -44.12 19.12 14.40
N ALA A 439 -43.99 19.84 15.51
CA ALA A 439 -42.78 19.94 16.31
C ALA A 439 -42.47 18.61 17.00
N GLY A 440 -41.19 18.17 16.94
CA GLY A 440 -40.65 17.10 17.79
C GLY A 440 -40.04 15.91 17.04
N ALA A 441 -39.03 16.16 16.19
CA ALA A 441 -38.15 15.06 15.75
C ALA A 441 -36.72 15.32 16.26
N PRO A 442 -36.05 14.29 16.83
CA PRO A 442 -34.67 14.42 17.28
C PRO A 442 -33.70 14.55 16.10
N PRO A 443 -32.50 15.15 16.29
CA PRO A 443 -31.51 15.31 15.22
C PRO A 443 -31.02 13.98 14.69
N ARG A 444 -31.08 13.82 13.38
CA ARG A 444 -30.53 12.65 12.67
C ARG A 444 -29.00 12.67 12.69
N PRO A 445 -28.34 11.52 12.94
CA PRO A 445 -26.90 11.43 12.81
C PRO A 445 -26.48 11.57 11.33
N LEU A 446 -25.38 12.30 11.10
CA LEU A 446 -24.71 12.50 9.82
C LEU A 446 -24.05 11.19 9.37
N GLY A 447 -24.81 10.38 8.69
CA GLY A 447 -24.39 9.28 7.88
C GLY A 447 -25.34 9.21 6.71
N LEU A 448 -24.95 9.83 5.57
CA LEU A 448 -25.78 9.73 4.36
C LEU A 448 -25.71 8.29 3.85
N PRO A 449 -26.81 7.52 3.89
CA PRO A 449 -26.89 6.31 3.12
C PRO A 449 -26.88 6.72 1.64
N ARG A 450 -26.08 6.01 0.81
CA ARG A 450 -26.24 6.02 -0.64
C ARG A 450 -27.73 5.80 -0.92
N PRO A 451 -28.39 6.57 -1.82
CA PRO A 451 -29.73 6.25 -2.21
C PRO A 451 -29.70 4.83 -2.78
N SER A 452 -30.26 3.87 -2.07
CA SER A 452 -30.54 2.56 -2.58
C SER A 452 -31.60 2.77 -3.66
N ILE A 453 -31.18 2.69 -4.93
CA ILE A 453 -32.14 2.56 -6.03
C ILE A 453 -32.90 1.26 -5.73
N ASP A 454 -34.21 1.35 -5.65
CA ASP A 454 -35.06 0.17 -5.49
C ASP A 454 -34.62 -0.88 -6.54
N PRO A 455 -34.29 -2.12 -6.13
CA PRO A 455 -33.82 -3.15 -7.06
C PRO A 455 -34.79 -3.40 -8.23
N SER A 456 -36.09 -3.17 -8.04
CA SER A 456 -37.11 -3.26 -9.08
C SER A 456 -36.98 -2.16 -10.12
N VAL A 457 -36.69 -0.93 -9.72
CA VAL A 457 -36.45 0.21 -10.61
C VAL A 457 -35.16 0.04 -11.41
N ALA A 458 -34.09 -0.46 -10.76
CA ALA A 458 -32.83 -0.76 -11.43
C ALA A 458 -33.01 -1.86 -12.48
N ARG A 459 -33.76 -2.93 -12.15
CA ARG A 459 -34.06 -4.04 -13.08
C ARG A 459 -34.89 -3.56 -14.29
N LEU A 460 -35.92 -2.76 -14.07
CA LEU A 460 -36.74 -2.18 -15.13
C LEU A 460 -35.89 -1.29 -16.08
N ARG A 461 -35.03 -0.45 -15.52
CA ARG A 461 -34.14 0.39 -16.30
C ARG A 461 -33.16 -0.41 -17.16
N ARG A 462 -32.55 -1.48 -16.61
CA ARG A 462 -31.66 -2.38 -17.35
C ARG A 462 -32.39 -3.11 -18.47
N ALA A 463 -33.60 -3.64 -18.22
CA ALA A 463 -34.41 -4.28 -19.26
C ALA A 463 -34.70 -3.32 -20.42
N ARG A 464 -35.09 -2.08 -20.14
CA ARG A 464 -35.31 -1.04 -21.15
C ARG A 464 -34.05 -0.66 -21.91
N MET A 465 -32.88 -0.62 -21.23
CA MET A 465 -31.59 -0.37 -21.89
C MET A 465 -31.22 -1.49 -22.88
N LEU A 466 -31.38 -2.76 -22.48
CA LEU A 466 -31.12 -3.90 -23.36
C LEU A 466 -32.04 -3.91 -24.59
N THR A 467 -33.33 -3.69 -24.38
CA THR A 467 -34.32 -3.59 -25.46
C THR A 467 -34.07 -2.39 -26.37
N GLY A 468 -33.77 -1.23 -25.77
CA GLY A 468 -33.49 0.00 -26.52
C GLY A 468 -32.22 -0.08 -27.38
N LEU A 469 -31.16 -0.77 -26.92
CA LEU A 469 -29.94 -1.03 -27.72
C LEU A 469 -30.27 -1.84 -28.98
N LEU A 470 -31.11 -2.89 -28.88
CA LEU A 470 -31.51 -3.70 -30.04
C LEU A 470 -32.46 -2.96 -30.99
N ILE A 471 -33.26 -2.01 -30.50
CA ILE A 471 -34.09 -1.14 -31.36
C ILE A 471 -33.19 -0.13 -32.10
N ALA A 472 -32.20 0.43 -31.44
CA ALA A 472 -31.27 1.38 -32.04
C ALA A 472 -30.30 0.72 -33.05
N HIS A 473 -29.93 -0.52 -32.78
CA HIS A 473 -28.96 -1.33 -33.53
C HIS A 473 -29.53 -2.72 -33.85
N PRO A 474 -30.49 -2.83 -34.80
CA PRO A 474 -31.13 -4.10 -35.14
C PRO A 474 -30.18 -5.13 -35.77
N ASP A 475 -29.06 -4.70 -36.30
CA ASP A 475 -27.96 -5.53 -36.79
C ASP A 475 -27.39 -6.48 -35.71
N LEU A 476 -27.57 -6.18 -34.44
CA LEU A 476 -27.17 -7.03 -33.34
C LEU A 476 -28.20 -8.14 -33.02
N LEU A 477 -29.44 -8.04 -33.49
CA LEU A 477 -30.51 -8.99 -33.18
C LEU A 477 -30.16 -10.44 -33.54
N PRO A 478 -29.63 -10.77 -34.73
CA PRO A 478 -29.32 -12.16 -35.07
C PRO A 478 -28.32 -12.83 -34.13
N ALA A 479 -27.35 -12.04 -33.61
CA ALA A 479 -26.33 -12.54 -32.70
C ALA A 479 -26.83 -12.66 -31.24
N LEU A 480 -27.81 -11.84 -30.84
CA LEU A 480 -28.25 -11.69 -29.46
C LEU A 480 -29.66 -12.26 -29.17
N GLU A 481 -30.38 -12.75 -30.19
CA GLU A 481 -31.78 -13.19 -30.11
C GLU A 481 -31.95 -14.28 -29.06
N GLU A 482 -31.09 -15.30 -29.02
CA GLU A 482 -31.14 -16.40 -28.08
C GLU A 482 -30.96 -15.89 -26.63
N ALA A 483 -29.93 -15.10 -26.38
CA ALA A 483 -29.67 -14.54 -25.07
C ALA A 483 -30.78 -13.57 -24.62
N PHE A 484 -31.32 -12.76 -25.53
CA PHE A 484 -32.43 -11.87 -25.26
C PHE A 484 -33.73 -12.65 -24.99
N GLY A 485 -33.91 -13.82 -25.65
CA GLY A 485 -35.03 -14.75 -25.44
C GLY A 485 -35.08 -15.30 -24.02
N LEU A 486 -33.94 -15.57 -23.39
CA LEU A 486 -33.81 -16.14 -22.06
C LEU A 486 -34.10 -15.15 -20.91
N LEU A 487 -34.18 -13.85 -21.18
CA LEU A 487 -34.41 -12.85 -20.15
C LEU A 487 -35.87 -12.82 -19.66
N ALA A 488 -36.05 -12.79 -18.34
CA ALA A 488 -37.31 -12.45 -17.72
C ALA A 488 -37.48 -10.91 -17.77
N LEU A 489 -38.21 -10.41 -18.75
CA LEU A 489 -38.43 -8.98 -19.02
C LEU A 489 -39.75 -8.48 -18.40
N PRO A 490 -39.86 -7.20 -18.05
CA PRO A 490 -41.12 -6.50 -17.78
C PRO A 490 -42.05 -6.54 -18.99
N ASP A 491 -43.38 -6.44 -18.77
CA ASP A 491 -44.39 -6.61 -19.82
C ASP A 491 -44.21 -5.73 -21.04
N ASP A 492 -43.80 -4.45 -20.87
CA ASP A 492 -43.52 -3.55 -21.97
C ASP A 492 -42.34 -4.01 -22.83
N CYS A 493 -41.23 -4.43 -22.21
CA CYS A 493 -40.07 -4.97 -22.90
C CYS A 493 -40.32 -6.38 -23.51
N ALA A 494 -41.11 -7.20 -22.83
CA ALA A 494 -41.49 -8.56 -23.34
C ALA A 494 -42.33 -8.45 -24.63
N ARG A 495 -43.26 -7.51 -24.68
CA ARG A 495 -44.09 -7.23 -25.90
C ARG A 495 -43.22 -6.67 -27.04
N LEU A 496 -42.28 -5.77 -26.73
CA LEU A 496 -41.29 -5.28 -27.72
C LEU A 496 -40.47 -6.44 -28.30
N ARG A 497 -39.93 -7.32 -27.42
CA ARG A 497 -39.18 -8.51 -27.86
C ARG A 497 -39.98 -9.39 -28.83
N ALA A 498 -41.21 -9.71 -28.49
CA ALA A 498 -42.07 -10.55 -29.33
C ALA A 498 -42.27 -9.92 -30.72
N ALA A 499 -42.53 -8.59 -30.79
CA ALA A 499 -42.68 -7.89 -32.03
C ALA A 499 -41.37 -7.80 -32.84
N MET A 500 -40.24 -7.65 -32.16
CA MET A 500 -38.91 -7.65 -32.79
C MET A 500 -38.53 -9.00 -33.40
N SER A 501 -38.82 -10.11 -32.72
CA SER A 501 -38.60 -11.47 -33.27
C SER A 501 -39.46 -11.75 -34.48
N VAL A 502 -40.74 -11.32 -34.47
CA VAL A 502 -41.62 -11.43 -35.67
C VAL A 502 -41.06 -10.57 -36.81
N TRP A 503 -40.63 -9.37 -36.55
CA TRP A 503 -40.03 -8.48 -37.56
C TRP A 503 -38.75 -9.09 -38.13
N LEU A 504 -37.86 -9.60 -37.31
CA LEU A 504 -36.59 -10.21 -37.70
C LEU A 504 -36.77 -11.35 -38.72
N ALA A 505 -37.82 -12.17 -38.55
CA ALA A 505 -38.13 -13.31 -39.44
C ALA A 505 -38.54 -12.86 -40.89
N THR A 506 -38.93 -11.59 -41.08
CA THR A 506 -39.44 -11.06 -42.33
C THR A 506 -38.69 -9.84 -42.87
N ALA A 507 -37.69 -9.35 -42.12
CA ALA A 507 -36.97 -8.14 -42.46
C ALA A 507 -35.99 -8.36 -43.64
N GLU A 508 -36.12 -7.56 -44.70
CA GLU A 508 -35.17 -7.55 -45.81
C GLU A 508 -33.89 -6.76 -45.48
N ALA A 509 -33.95 -5.83 -44.53
CA ALA A 509 -32.82 -5.06 -44.04
C ALA A 509 -32.95 -4.77 -42.55
N LEU A 510 -31.83 -4.86 -41.83
CA LEU A 510 -31.78 -4.63 -40.39
C LEU A 510 -31.53 -3.12 -40.09
N ASP A 511 -32.57 -2.31 -40.33
CA ASP A 511 -32.55 -0.87 -40.14
C ASP A 511 -33.47 -0.43 -38.99
N SER A 512 -32.97 0.49 -38.15
CA SER A 512 -33.69 0.97 -36.97
C SER A 512 -34.97 1.73 -37.31
N ALA A 513 -35.03 2.44 -38.44
CA ALA A 513 -36.23 3.17 -38.84
C ALA A 513 -37.32 2.19 -39.32
N LEU A 514 -36.93 1.13 -40.02
CA LEU A 514 -37.87 0.07 -40.42
C LEU A 514 -38.43 -0.69 -39.22
N LEU A 515 -37.59 -1.01 -38.25
CA LEU A 515 -38.02 -1.64 -37.02
C LEU A 515 -38.97 -0.75 -36.21
N LEU A 516 -38.64 0.55 -36.04
CA LEU A 516 -39.50 1.50 -35.34
C LEU A 516 -40.89 1.66 -36.03
N ASN A 517 -40.94 1.65 -37.36
CA ASN A 517 -42.21 1.66 -38.11
C ASN A 517 -43.04 0.39 -37.82
N HIS A 518 -42.41 -0.77 -37.82
CA HIS A 518 -43.08 -2.05 -37.47
C HIS A 518 -43.61 -2.01 -36.02
N LEU A 519 -42.82 -1.57 -35.05
CA LEU A 519 -43.24 -1.43 -33.65
C LEU A 519 -44.40 -0.42 -33.50
N ALA A 520 -44.39 0.67 -34.25
CA ALA A 520 -45.46 1.66 -34.26
C ALA A 520 -46.78 1.07 -34.81
N GLN A 521 -46.72 0.29 -35.91
CA GLN A 521 -47.87 -0.42 -36.48
C GLN A 521 -48.42 -1.51 -35.52
N SER A 522 -47.56 -2.08 -34.71
CA SER A 522 -47.92 -3.03 -33.65
C SER A 522 -48.45 -2.39 -32.36
N GLY A 523 -48.67 -1.07 -32.36
CA GLY A 523 -49.15 -0.33 -31.15
C GLY A 523 -48.14 -0.24 -30.01
N LEU A 524 -46.83 -0.40 -30.31
CA LEU A 524 -45.74 -0.41 -29.32
C LEU A 524 -44.83 0.82 -29.39
N ARG A 525 -45.27 1.89 -30.04
CA ARG A 525 -44.47 3.12 -30.26
C ARG A 525 -44.01 3.75 -28.97
N GLU A 526 -44.94 3.92 -28.01
CA GLU A 526 -44.64 4.54 -26.72
C GLU A 526 -43.62 3.73 -25.88
N ALA A 527 -43.79 2.40 -25.90
CA ALA A 527 -42.84 1.49 -25.24
C ALA A 527 -41.45 1.53 -25.87
N ALA A 528 -41.36 1.63 -27.19
CA ALA A 528 -40.10 1.75 -27.92
C ALA A 528 -39.39 3.09 -27.64
N GLU A 529 -40.12 4.20 -27.64
CA GLU A 529 -39.61 5.53 -27.30
C GLU A 529 -39.09 5.56 -25.86
N LEU A 530 -39.80 4.90 -24.90
CA LEU A 530 -39.39 4.79 -23.54
C LEU A 530 -38.10 3.96 -23.37
N ALA A 531 -37.97 2.84 -24.11
CA ALA A 531 -36.75 2.04 -24.11
C ALA A 531 -35.55 2.80 -24.69
N LEU A 532 -35.74 3.58 -25.74
CA LEU A 532 -34.72 4.42 -26.36
C LEU A 532 -34.31 5.60 -25.47
N SER A 533 -35.24 6.14 -24.66
CA SER A 533 -34.98 7.30 -23.80
C SER A 533 -33.94 7.04 -22.70
N VAL A 534 -33.81 5.80 -22.25
CA VAL A 534 -32.88 5.40 -21.17
C VAL A 534 -31.48 5.08 -21.68
N LEU A 535 -31.24 5.10 -23.01
CA LEU A 535 -29.94 4.81 -23.58
C LEU A 535 -28.94 5.95 -23.32
N PRO A 536 -27.69 5.63 -22.93
CA PRO A 536 -26.61 6.61 -22.87
C PRO A 536 -26.32 7.20 -24.27
N ARG A 537 -25.82 8.44 -24.33
CA ARG A 537 -25.52 9.13 -25.61
C ARG A 537 -24.60 8.35 -26.54
N ARG A 538 -23.69 7.51 -26.01
CA ARG A 538 -22.81 6.61 -26.77
C ARG A 538 -23.53 5.43 -27.43
N GLY A 539 -24.73 5.07 -27.00
CA GLY A 539 -25.54 3.99 -27.59
C GLY A 539 -26.53 4.45 -28.67
N ARG A 540 -26.51 5.76 -29.06
CA ARG A 540 -27.47 6.34 -30.03
C ARG A 540 -26.86 6.69 -31.39
N GLY A 541 -25.52 6.58 -31.56
CA GLY A 541 -24.83 7.01 -32.76
C GLY A 541 -24.37 5.86 -33.66
N LYS A 542 -24.38 6.05 -34.98
CA LYS A 542 -23.89 5.07 -35.98
C LYS A 542 -22.36 4.85 -35.98
N GLU A 543 -21.60 5.59 -35.13
CA GLU A 543 -20.13 5.57 -35.14
C GLU A 543 -19.48 4.57 -34.15
N THR A 544 -20.27 3.82 -33.40
CA THR A 544 -19.72 2.85 -32.45
C THR A 544 -19.60 1.49 -33.11
N ALA A 545 -18.41 0.88 -33.14
CA ALA A 545 -18.17 -0.43 -33.74
C ALA A 545 -19.09 -1.49 -33.14
N GLY A 546 -19.63 -2.42 -33.93
CA GLY A 546 -20.56 -3.45 -33.48
C GLY A 546 -20.09 -4.29 -32.30
N GLU A 547 -18.80 -4.63 -32.25
CA GLU A 547 -18.18 -5.35 -31.13
C GLU A 547 -18.26 -4.59 -29.76
N ALA A 548 -18.15 -3.25 -29.80
CA ALA A 548 -18.26 -2.45 -28.57
C ALA A 548 -19.70 -2.36 -28.06
N LEU A 549 -20.69 -2.40 -28.96
CA LEU A 549 -22.12 -2.42 -28.61
C LEU A 549 -22.56 -3.79 -28.09
N GLU A 550 -22.06 -4.87 -28.69
CA GLU A 550 -22.29 -6.24 -28.22
C GLU A 550 -21.69 -6.44 -26.81
N SER A 551 -20.48 -5.98 -26.57
CA SER A 551 -19.83 -6.01 -25.25
C SER A 551 -20.62 -5.19 -24.20
N LEU A 552 -21.15 -4.02 -24.59
CA LEU A 552 -22.02 -3.21 -23.74
C LEU A 552 -23.32 -3.94 -23.39
N TRP A 553 -23.95 -4.59 -24.38
CA TRP A 553 -25.16 -5.35 -24.19
C TRP A 553 -24.96 -6.53 -23.22
N TYR A 554 -23.91 -7.34 -23.42
CA TYR A 554 -23.57 -8.45 -22.53
C TYR A 554 -23.19 -7.99 -21.11
N GLY A 555 -22.57 -6.83 -20.97
CA GLY A 555 -22.29 -6.21 -19.67
C GLY A 555 -23.57 -5.93 -18.88
N ILE A 556 -24.60 -5.38 -19.53
CA ILE A 556 -25.91 -5.12 -18.91
C ILE A 556 -26.68 -6.43 -18.69
N TYR A 557 -26.61 -7.36 -19.65
CA TYR A 557 -27.26 -8.68 -19.57
C TYR A 557 -26.79 -9.49 -18.36
N GLY A 558 -25.48 -9.55 -18.12
CA GLY A 558 -24.88 -10.27 -17.00
C GLY A 558 -25.37 -9.79 -15.63
N LEU A 559 -25.71 -8.49 -15.52
CA LEU A 559 -26.31 -7.94 -14.30
C LEU A 559 -27.75 -8.43 -14.04
N MET A 560 -28.42 -8.92 -15.05
CA MET A 560 -29.76 -9.52 -14.97
C MET A 560 -29.73 -11.04 -14.89
N ASN A 561 -28.63 -11.69 -15.30
CA ASN A 561 -28.46 -13.14 -15.35
C ASN A 561 -27.02 -13.58 -15.06
N LEU A 562 -26.62 -13.49 -13.78
CA LEU A 562 -25.25 -13.78 -13.32
C LEU A 562 -24.85 -15.25 -13.54
N ASP A 563 -25.76 -16.18 -13.37
CA ASP A 563 -25.47 -17.62 -13.53
C ASP A 563 -25.19 -17.97 -14.99
N TRP A 564 -25.94 -17.40 -15.91
CA TRP A 564 -25.65 -17.52 -17.35
C TRP A 564 -24.26 -16.93 -17.67
N LEU A 565 -23.93 -15.79 -17.11
CA LEU A 565 -22.63 -15.16 -17.37
C LEU A 565 -21.47 -16.00 -16.85
N ARG A 566 -21.64 -16.65 -15.71
CA ARG A 566 -20.66 -17.63 -15.18
C ARG A 566 -20.48 -18.82 -16.11
N GLN A 567 -21.59 -19.36 -16.61
CA GLN A 567 -21.58 -20.47 -17.55
C GLN A 567 -20.87 -20.08 -18.86
N GLN A 568 -21.17 -18.92 -19.43
CA GLN A 568 -20.53 -18.43 -20.66
C GLN A 568 -19.02 -18.19 -20.49
N CYS A 569 -18.58 -17.71 -19.33
CA CYS A 569 -17.15 -17.59 -19.03
C CYS A 569 -16.46 -18.97 -19.07
N GLU A 570 -17.09 -19.99 -18.51
CA GLU A 570 -16.52 -21.35 -18.49
C GLU A 570 -16.52 -22.00 -19.87
N GLU A 571 -17.59 -21.88 -20.64
CA GLU A 571 -17.66 -22.37 -22.02
C GLU A 571 -16.63 -21.72 -22.94
N GLN A 572 -16.46 -20.41 -22.82
CA GLN A 572 -15.46 -19.66 -23.60
C GLN A 572 -14.03 -19.97 -23.15
N ARG A 573 -13.80 -20.25 -21.87
CA ARG A 573 -12.51 -20.74 -21.37
C ARG A 573 -12.12 -22.05 -22.01
N ILE A 574 -13.05 -23.01 -22.09
CA ILE A 574 -12.84 -24.30 -22.74
C ILE A 574 -12.56 -24.11 -24.23
N ARG A 575 -13.30 -23.22 -24.93
CA ARG A 575 -13.03 -22.90 -26.33
C ARG A 575 -11.65 -22.32 -26.56
N PHE A 576 -11.24 -21.39 -25.70
CA PHE A 576 -9.92 -20.79 -25.80
C PHE A 576 -8.79 -21.81 -25.54
N GLU A 577 -8.99 -22.77 -24.63
CA GLU A 577 -8.04 -23.85 -24.38
C GLU A 577 -7.93 -24.81 -25.60
N GLN A 578 -9.02 -25.01 -26.35
CA GLN A 578 -9.03 -25.85 -27.56
C GLN A 578 -8.50 -25.11 -28.79
N ASP A 579 -8.74 -23.81 -28.90
CA ASP A 579 -8.35 -22.97 -30.03
C ASP A 579 -7.88 -21.59 -29.53
N PRO A 580 -6.58 -21.43 -29.19
CA PRO A 580 -6.02 -20.21 -28.59
C PRO A 580 -5.80 -19.07 -29.59
N THR A 581 -6.86 -18.62 -30.24
CA THR A 581 -6.83 -17.46 -31.15
C THR A 581 -6.94 -16.13 -30.39
N PRO A 582 -6.42 -15.02 -30.94
CA PRO A 582 -6.61 -13.69 -30.35
C PRO A 582 -8.10 -13.31 -30.18
N GLU A 583 -8.95 -13.77 -31.08
CA GLU A 583 -10.40 -13.54 -31.05
C GLU A 583 -11.05 -14.23 -29.85
N ASN A 584 -10.77 -15.53 -29.65
CA ASN A 584 -11.25 -16.29 -28.50
C ASN A 584 -10.74 -15.71 -27.18
N ASN A 585 -9.50 -15.20 -27.14
CA ASN A 585 -8.94 -14.54 -25.96
C ASN A 585 -9.66 -13.22 -25.65
N ASN A 586 -9.92 -12.40 -26.65
CA ASN A 586 -10.63 -11.13 -26.47
C ASN A 586 -12.05 -11.34 -25.97
N ARG A 587 -12.75 -12.35 -26.51
CA ARG A 587 -14.10 -12.71 -26.09
C ARG A 587 -14.14 -13.25 -24.65
N LEU A 588 -13.18 -14.09 -24.27
CA LEU A 588 -13.03 -14.57 -22.89
C LEU A 588 -12.78 -13.41 -21.91
N ARG A 589 -11.88 -12.50 -22.27
CA ARG A 589 -11.59 -11.30 -21.44
C ARG A 589 -12.83 -10.43 -21.25
N ALA A 590 -13.59 -10.18 -22.29
CA ALA A 590 -14.81 -9.38 -22.22
C ALA A 590 -15.87 -10.02 -21.30
N LEU A 591 -16.07 -11.33 -21.39
CA LEU A 591 -16.99 -12.07 -20.53
C LEU A 591 -16.54 -12.10 -19.05
N VAL A 592 -15.25 -12.29 -18.80
CA VAL A 592 -14.68 -12.27 -17.44
C VAL A 592 -14.82 -10.88 -16.82
N GLU A 593 -14.53 -9.83 -17.57
CA GLU A 593 -14.70 -8.44 -17.12
C GLU A 593 -16.19 -8.12 -16.82
N ALA A 594 -17.10 -8.54 -17.70
CA ALA A 594 -18.53 -8.39 -17.47
C ALA A 594 -19.00 -9.12 -16.19
N ARG A 595 -18.51 -10.34 -15.93
CA ARG A 595 -18.80 -11.09 -14.71
C ARG A 595 -18.31 -10.37 -13.47
N TYR A 596 -17.06 -9.89 -13.45
CA TYR A 596 -16.51 -9.17 -12.31
C TYR A 596 -17.29 -7.88 -12.00
N ARG A 597 -17.71 -7.13 -13.02
CA ARG A 597 -18.58 -5.96 -12.85
C ARG A 597 -19.93 -6.33 -12.26
N ALA A 598 -20.53 -7.42 -12.77
CA ALA A 598 -21.82 -7.93 -12.28
C ALA A 598 -21.76 -8.40 -10.81
N GLU A 599 -20.72 -9.14 -10.42
CA GLU A 599 -20.52 -9.62 -9.05
C GLU A 599 -20.29 -8.50 -8.05
N ARG A 600 -19.68 -7.37 -8.48
CA ARG A 600 -19.46 -6.17 -7.64
C ARG A 600 -20.63 -5.21 -7.61
N GLY A 601 -21.69 -5.44 -8.37
CA GLY A 601 -22.81 -4.50 -8.49
C GLY A 601 -22.41 -3.16 -9.14
N GLU A 602 -21.28 -3.10 -9.87
CA GLU A 602 -20.67 -1.89 -10.40
C GLU A 602 -21.25 -1.40 -11.73
N ALA A 603 -22.30 -1.97 -12.22
CA ALA A 603 -22.79 -1.61 -13.53
C ALA A 603 -24.10 -0.82 -13.53
N ASP A 604 -24.11 0.31 -12.89
CA ASP A 604 -24.87 1.43 -13.40
C ASP A 604 -23.92 2.25 -14.30
N LEU A 605 -24.02 2.02 -15.62
CA LEU A 605 -23.52 2.97 -16.60
C LEU A 605 -24.14 4.31 -16.24
N GLU A 606 -23.35 5.22 -15.66
CA GLU A 606 -23.77 6.56 -15.32
C GLU A 606 -24.39 7.19 -16.57
N ALA A 607 -25.68 7.49 -16.49
CA ALA A 607 -26.27 8.38 -17.47
C ALA A 607 -25.51 9.71 -17.40
N PRO A 608 -24.99 10.24 -18.49
CA PRO A 608 -24.44 11.58 -18.51
C PRO A 608 -25.58 12.54 -18.16
N THR A 609 -25.39 13.28 -17.04
CA THR A 609 -26.17 14.47 -16.72
C THR A 609 -25.97 15.51 -17.81
#